data_8222101d4a2044889a143080bf5510c5
#
_entry.id   8222101d4a2044889a143080bf5510c5
#
_cell.length_a   1.000
_cell.length_b   1.000
_cell.length_c   1.000
_cell.angle_alpha   90.00
_cell.angle_beta   90.00
_cell.angle_gamma   90.00
#
_symmetry.space_group_name_H-M   'P 1'
#
loop_
_entity.id
_entity.type
_entity.pdbx_description
1 polymer ?
#
loop_
_entity_poly.entity_id
_entity_poly.type
_entity_poly.pdbx_seq_one_letter_code
_entity_poly.pdbx_strand_id
1 'polypeptide(L)'
;MRRIVCSVFALCCCSLVLAQKKTRSLSVELLGAQNVVGVNYDSRFKGNSGWGYRVGIGYGYGDNSSWIDQKISGVGVPLELNYLLGEKKSKLEVGFGASLGMYHVKETSWFYSQPVPPETEGIAERYESKENRFGYFLFGNIGYRYQRTNGFMFRVGLSPSFNFGDKHGLSKSAFYPYIGLGWSF
;
A
#
# COMPACT_ATOMS: atom_id res chain seq x y z
N MET A 1 10.90 21.92 -38.88
CA MET A 1 10.45 22.77 -37.77
C MET A 1 8.92 22.96 -37.72
N ARG A 2 8.22 23.31 -38.81
CA ARG A 2 6.74 23.45 -38.81
C ARG A 2 5.95 22.23 -38.27
N ARG A 3 6.36 21.02 -38.61
CA ARG A 3 5.67 19.78 -38.19
C ARG A 3 5.80 19.49 -36.68
N ILE A 4 6.94 19.86 -36.09
CA ILE A 4 7.18 19.68 -34.64
C ILE A 4 6.33 20.68 -33.84
N VAL A 5 6.22 21.93 -34.32
CA VAL A 5 5.38 22.96 -33.68
C VAL A 5 3.89 22.56 -33.73
N CYS A 6 3.41 22.01 -34.83
CA CYS A 6 2.04 21.50 -34.92
C CYS A 6 1.78 20.32 -33.99
N SER A 7 2.76 19.40 -33.84
CA SER A 7 2.62 18.26 -32.92
C SER A 7 2.60 18.69 -31.44
N VAL A 8 3.44 19.65 -31.06
CA VAL A 8 3.45 20.22 -29.71
C VAL A 8 2.18 21.01 -29.44
N PHE A 9 1.68 21.76 -30.44
CA PHE A 9 0.42 22.50 -30.30
C PHE A 9 -0.79 21.57 -30.21
N ALA A 10 -0.82 20.46 -30.93
CA ALA A 10 -1.84 19.44 -30.86
C ALA A 10 -1.83 18.73 -29.49
N LEU A 11 -0.65 18.42 -28.92
CA LEU A 11 -0.49 17.88 -27.58
C LEU A 11 -0.96 18.88 -26.52
N CYS A 12 -0.65 20.17 -26.64
CA CYS A 12 -1.13 21.22 -25.75
C CYS A 12 -2.65 21.41 -25.85
N CYS A 13 -3.23 21.36 -27.04
CA CYS A 13 -4.68 21.44 -27.23
C CYS A 13 -5.42 20.21 -26.67
N CYS A 14 -4.85 19.02 -26.79
CA CYS A 14 -5.40 17.80 -26.14
C CYS A 14 -5.41 17.89 -24.61
N SER A 15 -4.44 18.57 -24.01
CA SER A 15 -4.43 18.78 -22.55
C SER A 15 -5.49 19.78 -22.08
N LEU A 16 -5.92 20.72 -22.91
CA LEU A 16 -6.98 21.69 -22.58
C LEU A 16 -8.40 21.10 -22.69
N VAL A 17 -8.62 20.11 -23.55
CA VAL A 17 -9.92 19.42 -23.66
C VAL A 17 -10.21 18.52 -22.45
N LEU A 18 -9.21 18.21 -21.62
CA LEU A 18 -9.36 17.43 -20.39
C LEU A 18 -9.76 18.27 -19.17
N ALA A 19 -10.18 19.50 -19.34
CA ALA A 19 -10.63 20.39 -18.26
C ALA A 19 -12.03 20.05 -17.70
N GLN A 20 -12.49 18.79 -17.80
CA GLN A 20 -13.59 18.35 -16.97
C GLN A 20 -13.14 18.33 -15.51
N LYS A 21 -13.91 19.02 -14.66
CA LYS A 21 -13.65 19.08 -13.22
C LYS A 21 -13.52 17.65 -12.68
N LYS A 22 -12.29 17.21 -12.49
CA LYS A 22 -11.96 15.88 -11.96
C LYS A 22 -12.00 15.89 -10.44
N THR A 23 -12.64 14.90 -9.88
CA THR A 23 -12.72 14.74 -8.43
C THR A 23 -11.38 14.25 -7.90
N ARG A 24 -10.93 14.90 -6.85
CA ARG A 24 -9.77 14.53 -6.05
C ARG A 24 -10.23 14.22 -4.64
N SER A 25 -9.47 13.44 -3.91
CA SER A 25 -9.77 13.17 -2.51
C SER A 25 -8.51 12.91 -1.71
N LEU A 26 -8.56 13.27 -0.45
CA LEU A 26 -7.57 12.95 0.56
C LEU A 26 -8.22 12.07 1.61
N SER A 27 -7.56 10.99 2.00
CA SER A 27 -8.13 10.05 2.97
C SER A 27 -7.08 9.44 3.88
N VAL A 28 -7.51 9.09 5.08
CA VAL A 28 -6.79 8.20 5.98
C VAL A 28 -7.37 6.81 5.80
N GLU A 29 -6.52 5.81 5.73
CA GLU A 29 -6.89 4.41 5.58
C GLU A 29 -6.22 3.57 6.64
N LEU A 30 -6.95 2.62 7.18
CA LEU A 30 -6.47 1.61 8.09
C LEU A 30 -6.42 0.27 7.37
N LEU A 31 -5.32 -0.45 7.57
CA LEU A 31 -5.03 -1.75 6.97
C LEU A 31 -4.92 -1.69 5.43
N GLY A 32 -5.18 -2.80 4.76
CA GLY A 32 -5.06 -2.90 3.29
C GLY A 32 -3.63 -2.66 2.79
N ALA A 33 -3.50 -1.96 1.68
CA ALA A 33 -2.21 -1.64 1.06
C ALA A 33 -1.34 -0.67 1.87
N GLN A 34 -1.91 -0.03 2.91
CA GLN A 34 -1.20 0.86 3.85
C GLN A 34 -0.52 0.10 4.98
N ASN A 35 -0.68 -1.22 5.04
CA ASN A 35 -0.31 -2.11 6.14
C ASN A 35 -1.13 -1.84 7.41
N VAL A 36 -0.76 -0.87 8.25
CA VAL A 36 -1.51 -0.54 9.48
C VAL A 36 -2.31 0.75 9.32
N VAL A 37 -1.65 1.82 8.94
CA VAL A 37 -2.29 3.13 8.76
C VAL A 37 -1.56 3.94 7.71
N GLY A 38 -2.29 4.71 6.93
CA GLY A 38 -1.69 5.60 5.93
C GLY A 38 -2.62 6.71 5.46
N VAL A 39 -2.03 7.61 4.71
CA VAL A 39 -2.71 8.73 4.08
C VAL A 39 -2.64 8.55 2.57
N ASN A 40 -3.74 8.75 1.89
CA ASN A 40 -3.87 8.59 0.44
C ASN A 40 -4.39 9.85 -0.23
N TYR A 41 -3.77 10.17 -1.34
CA TYR A 41 -4.30 11.08 -2.34
C TYR A 41 -4.82 10.28 -3.52
N ASP A 42 -6.07 10.51 -3.91
CA ASP A 42 -6.75 9.86 -5.04
C ASP A 42 -7.22 10.92 -6.03
N SER A 43 -7.06 10.68 -7.32
CA SER A 43 -7.51 11.57 -8.38
C SER A 43 -8.11 10.78 -9.54
N ARG A 44 -9.28 11.24 -9.99
CA ARG A 44 -9.88 10.70 -11.22
C ARG A 44 -9.21 11.31 -12.44
N PHE A 45 -9.10 10.55 -13.53
CA PHE A 45 -8.63 11.10 -14.79
C PHE A 45 -9.68 12.02 -15.42
N LYS A 46 -10.97 11.67 -15.24
CA LYS A 46 -12.12 12.40 -15.77
C LYS A 46 -13.31 12.29 -14.85
N GLY A 47 -13.99 13.41 -14.60
CA GLY A 47 -15.23 13.42 -13.81
C GLY A 47 -15.07 12.89 -12.39
N ASN A 48 -16.07 12.13 -11.94
CA ASN A 48 -16.16 11.59 -10.58
C ASN A 48 -16.21 10.06 -10.52
N SER A 49 -16.11 9.36 -11.65
CA SER A 49 -16.11 7.90 -11.80
C SER A 49 -15.11 7.46 -12.86
N GLY A 50 -15.02 6.16 -13.14
CA GLY A 50 -14.08 5.60 -14.11
C GLY A 50 -12.66 5.52 -13.57
N TRP A 51 -11.68 5.57 -14.48
CA TRP A 51 -10.28 5.42 -14.15
C TRP A 51 -9.73 6.56 -13.32
N GLY A 52 -8.83 6.21 -12.40
CA GLY A 52 -8.06 7.14 -11.58
C GLY A 52 -6.84 6.46 -11.00
N TYR A 53 -6.06 7.24 -10.27
CA TYR A 53 -4.91 6.75 -9.54
C TYR A 53 -4.96 7.18 -8.08
N ARG A 54 -4.30 6.39 -7.25
CA ARG A 54 -4.09 6.69 -5.84
C ARG A 54 -2.62 6.54 -5.50
N VAL A 55 -2.12 7.49 -4.72
CA VAL A 55 -0.78 7.47 -4.16
C VAL A 55 -0.92 7.70 -2.66
N GLY A 56 -0.19 6.93 -1.87
CA GLY A 56 -0.25 7.05 -0.42
C GLY A 56 1.11 6.97 0.24
N ILE A 57 1.11 7.20 1.53
CA ILE A 57 2.19 6.89 2.45
C ILE A 57 1.56 6.10 3.59
N GLY A 58 2.06 4.90 3.85
CA GLY A 58 1.59 4.02 4.89
C GLY A 58 2.69 3.61 5.85
N TYR A 59 2.30 3.37 7.09
CA TYR A 59 3.17 2.80 8.11
C TYR A 59 2.72 1.38 8.42
N GLY A 60 3.67 0.46 8.43
CA GLY A 60 3.48 -0.93 8.77
C GLY A 60 4.19 -1.32 10.06
N TYR A 61 3.52 -2.14 10.83
CA TYR A 61 4.09 -2.82 11.98
C TYR A 61 3.59 -4.25 12.00
N GLY A 62 4.48 -5.20 12.19
CA GLY A 62 4.17 -6.62 12.35
C GLY A 62 5.06 -7.23 13.43
N ASP A 63 4.47 -8.05 14.27
CA ASP A 63 5.15 -8.82 15.30
C ASP A 63 4.79 -10.28 15.08
N ASN A 64 5.78 -11.12 14.83
CA ASN A 64 5.61 -12.56 14.70
C ASN A 64 6.45 -13.25 15.77
N SER A 65 5.80 -13.64 16.84
CA SER A 65 6.41 -14.37 17.96
C SER A 65 6.19 -15.87 17.81
N SER A 66 6.87 -16.46 16.84
CA SER A 66 7.03 -17.92 16.71
C SER A 66 8.37 -18.34 17.35
N TRP A 67 8.96 -19.40 16.87
CA TRP A 67 10.30 -19.85 17.29
C TRP A 67 11.42 -18.83 17.04
N ILE A 68 11.17 -17.82 16.21
CA ILE A 68 12.03 -16.67 15.96
C ILE A 68 11.15 -15.43 16.19
N ASP A 69 11.51 -14.62 17.17
CA ASP A 69 10.86 -13.31 17.37
C ASP A 69 11.28 -12.36 16.27
N GLN A 70 10.38 -12.10 15.33
CA GLN A 70 10.61 -11.16 14.24
C GLN A 70 9.69 -9.97 14.37
N LYS A 71 10.28 -8.78 14.50
CA LYS A 71 9.56 -7.50 14.50
C LYS A 71 9.89 -6.73 13.24
N ILE A 72 8.86 -6.33 12.53
CA ILE A 72 8.98 -5.57 11.28
C ILE A 72 8.23 -4.26 11.46
N SER A 73 8.90 -3.16 11.15
CA SER A 73 8.26 -1.85 11.10
C SER A 73 8.82 -1.06 9.92
N GLY A 74 7.99 -0.24 9.29
CA GLY A 74 8.49 0.53 8.15
C GLY A 74 7.47 1.43 7.50
N VAL A 75 7.93 2.16 6.51
CA VAL A 75 7.12 3.08 5.72
C VAL A 75 7.07 2.57 4.28
N GLY A 76 5.86 2.53 3.73
CA GLY A 76 5.60 2.15 2.35
C GLY A 76 4.88 3.24 1.58
N VAL A 77 5.07 3.24 0.27
CA VAL A 77 4.41 4.12 -0.68
C VAL A 77 3.58 3.25 -1.62
N PRO A 78 2.29 3.03 -1.34
CA PRO A 78 1.40 2.36 -2.26
C PRO A 78 1.04 3.26 -3.43
N LEU A 79 1.15 2.70 -4.62
CA LEU A 79 0.77 3.28 -5.90
C LEU A 79 -0.31 2.38 -6.51
N GLU A 80 -1.44 2.93 -6.86
CA GLU A 80 -2.58 2.17 -7.36
C GLU A 80 -3.23 2.83 -8.56
N LEU A 81 -3.58 2.02 -9.54
CA LEU A 81 -4.51 2.36 -10.59
C LEU A 81 -5.86 1.74 -10.25
N ASN A 82 -6.92 2.55 -10.18
CA ASN A 82 -8.24 2.09 -9.78
C ASN A 82 -9.34 2.55 -10.72
N TYR A 83 -10.41 1.80 -10.72
CA TYR A 83 -11.61 2.08 -11.50
C TYR A 83 -12.84 2.13 -10.59
N LEU A 84 -13.62 3.19 -10.70
CA LEU A 84 -14.87 3.37 -9.97
C LEU A 84 -16.05 3.10 -10.89
N LEU A 85 -16.79 2.04 -10.58
CA LEU A 85 -18.03 1.69 -11.25
C LEU A 85 -19.21 2.35 -10.53
N GLY A 86 -20.04 3.05 -11.28
CA GLY A 86 -21.23 3.73 -10.77
C GLY A 86 -21.12 5.25 -10.91
N GLU A 87 -22.24 5.90 -11.18
CA GLU A 87 -22.34 7.34 -11.41
C GLU A 87 -22.79 8.09 -10.16
N LYS A 88 -23.47 7.41 -9.25
CA LYS A 88 -24.01 7.97 -8.01
C LYS A 88 -22.91 8.09 -6.94
N LYS A 89 -23.31 8.49 -5.74
CA LYS A 89 -22.40 8.61 -4.58
C LYS A 89 -21.82 7.26 -4.14
N SER A 90 -22.59 6.19 -4.31
CA SER A 90 -22.18 4.80 -4.01
C SER A 90 -21.57 4.17 -5.25
N LYS A 91 -20.37 3.63 -5.12
CA LYS A 91 -19.58 3.08 -6.21
C LYS A 91 -18.92 1.77 -5.79
N LEU A 92 -18.72 0.89 -6.74
CA LEU A 92 -17.79 -0.22 -6.59
C LEU A 92 -16.41 0.25 -7.02
N GLU A 93 -15.41 -0.02 -6.21
CA GLU A 93 -14.02 0.27 -6.50
C GLU A 93 -13.27 -1.02 -6.79
N VAL A 94 -12.55 -1.04 -7.90
CA VAL A 94 -11.63 -2.12 -8.26
C VAL A 94 -10.32 -1.49 -8.65
N GLY A 95 -9.21 -2.05 -8.17
CA GLY A 95 -7.89 -1.51 -8.44
C GLY A 95 -6.79 -2.55 -8.35
N PHE A 96 -5.64 -2.17 -8.83
CA PHE A 96 -4.40 -2.90 -8.66
C PHE A 96 -3.22 -1.94 -8.52
N GLY A 97 -2.19 -2.39 -7.81
CA GLY A 97 -1.06 -1.54 -7.54
C GLY A 97 0.14 -2.27 -6.97
N ALA A 98 1.15 -1.49 -6.63
CA ALA A 98 2.34 -1.94 -5.93
C ALA A 98 2.63 -1.00 -4.76
N SER A 99 3.08 -1.57 -3.66
CA SER A 99 3.61 -0.83 -2.53
C SER A 99 5.12 -1.02 -2.48
N LEU A 100 5.86 0.06 -2.40
CA LEU A 100 7.31 0.09 -2.28
C LEU A 100 7.67 0.67 -0.92
N GLY A 101 8.56 0.04 -0.16
CA GLY A 101 8.84 0.51 1.20
C GLY A 101 10.23 0.18 1.71
N MET A 102 10.58 0.86 2.80
CA MET A 102 11.75 0.57 3.60
C MET A 102 11.30 0.05 4.95
N TYR A 103 11.75 -1.14 5.29
CA TYR A 103 11.35 -1.85 6.49
C TYR A 103 12.56 -2.15 7.36
N HIS A 104 12.41 -1.86 8.63
CA HIS A 104 13.35 -2.23 9.67
C HIS A 104 12.92 -3.58 10.24
N VAL A 105 13.76 -4.59 10.03
CA VAL A 105 13.53 -5.96 10.49
C VAL A 105 14.46 -6.23 11.67
N LYS A 106 13.86 -6.61 12.79
CA LYS A 106 14.58 -7.06 13.98
C LYS A 106 14.26 -8.53 14.21
N GLU A 107 15.28 -9.37 14.13
CA GLU A 107 15.18 -10.81 14.40
C GLU A 107 15.91 -11.13 15.69
N THR A 108 15.25 -11.89 16.57
CA THR A 108 15.83 -12.40 17.79
C THR A 108 15.77 -13.93 17.76
N SER A 109 16.93 -14.56 17.77
CA SER A 109 17.09 -16.00 17.78
C SER A 109 17.75 -16.45 19.08
N TRP A 110 17.34 -17.60 19.59
CA TRP A 110 17.92 -18.23 20.75
C TRP A 110 18.68 -19.48 20.32
N PHE A 111 19.97 -19.53 20.61
CA PHE A 111 20.81 -20.70 20.43
C PHE A 111 21.06 -21.35 21.77
N TYR A 112 20.79 -22.64 21.85
CA TYR A 112 21.14 -23.44 23.00
C TYR A 112 22.41 -24.22 22.69
N SER A 113 23.50 -23.90 23.39
CA SER A 113 24.71 -24.72 23.33
C SER A 113 24.49 -26.01 24.12
N GLN A 114 24.90 -27.15 23.58
CA GLN A 114 24.92 -28.39 24.35
C GLN A 114 25.96 -28.30 25.46
N PRO A 115 25.65 -28.83 26.69
CA PRO A 115 26.63 -28.84 27.76
C PRO A 115 27.84 -29.66 27.35
N VAL A 116 29.01 -29.08 27.52
CA VAL A 116 30.31 -29.78 27.34
C VAL A 116 30.87 -30.12 28.70
N PRO A 117 31.15 -31.40 29.01
CA PRO A 117 31.74 -31.75 30.30
C PRO A 117 33.02 -30.95 30.62
N PRO A 118 33.18 -30.43 31.84
CA PRO A 118 32.43 -30.76 33.08
C PRO A 118 31.15 -29.92 33.33
N GLU A 119 30.72 -29.07 32.42
CA GLU A 119 29.51 -28.27 32.61
C GLU A 119 28.26 -29.11 32.40
N THR A 120 27.28 -28.97 33.33
CA THR A 120 26.03 -29.73 33.33
C THR A 120 24.85 -28.96 32.75
N GLU A 121 24.99 -27.66 32.52
CA GLU A 121 23.92 -26.82 31.99
C GLU A 121 24.34 -26.19 30.67
N GLY A 122 23.46 -26.27 29.66
CA GLY A 122 23.64 -25.60 28.40
C GLY A 122 23.41 -24.08 28.54
N ILE A 123 24.18 -23.27 27.86
CA ILE A 123 24.05 -21.82 27.87
C ILE A 123 23.08 -21.43 26.74
N ALA A 124 22.08 -20.64 27.08
CA ALA A 124 21.20 -20.02 26.10
C ALA A 124 21.77 -18.67 25.68
N GLU A 125 22.23 -18.56 24.45
CA GLU A 125 22.71 -17.29 23.88
C GLU A 125 21.64 -16.65 23.03
N ARG A 126 21.40 -15.36 23.27
CA ARG A 126 20.48 -14.54 22.53
C ARG A 126 21.22 -13.79 21.43
N TYR A 127 20.83 -14.04 20.20
CA TYR A 127 21.37 -13.33 19.04
C TYR A 127 20.31 -12.36 18.49
N GLU A 128 20.67 -11.07 18.37
CA GLU A 128 19.82 -10.04 17.76
C GLU A 128 20.45 -9.57 16.45
N SER A 129 19.68 -9.65 15.36
CA SER A 129 20.00 -9.05 14.08
C SER A 129 19.06 -7.91 13.78
N LYS A 130 19.58 -6.80 13.25
CA LYS A 130 18.80 -5.63 12.84
C LYS A 130 19.23 -5.23 11.44
N GLU A 131 18.30 -5.22 10.53
CA GLU A 131 18.55 -4.85 9.14
C GLU A 131 17.47 -3.93 8.59
N ASN A 132 17.90 -2.99 7.73
CA ASN A 132 16.98 -2.21 6.91
C ASN A 132 16.87 -2.88 5.55
N ARG A 133 15.66 -3.26 5.17
CA ARG A 133 15.38 -3.95 3.90
C ARG A 133 14.42 -3.14 3.06
N PHE A 134 14.72 -3.04 1.76
CA PHE A 134 13.74 -2.59 0.79
C PHE A 134 12.77 -3.73 0.51
N GLY A 135 11.49 -3.45 0.65
CA GLY A 135 10.43 -4.41 0.38
C GLY A 135 9.44 -3.87 -0.64
N TYR A 136 8.81 -4.77 -1.38
CA TYR A 136 7.71 -4.44 -2.28
C TYR A 136 6.68 -5.56 -2.28
N PHE A 137 5.44 -5.20 -2.54
CA PHE A 137 4.39 -6.17 -2.80
C PHE A 137 3.40 -5.61 -3.81
N LEU A 138 2.79 -6.53 -4.58
CA LEU A 138 1.69 -6.22 -5.46
C LEU A 138 0.38 -6.42 -4.71
N PHE A 139 -0.61 -5.61 -5.01
CA PHE A 139 -1.94 -5.75 -4.40
C PHE A 139 -3.05 -5.49 -5.41
N GLY A 140 -4.15 -6.19 -5.19
CA GLY A 140 -5.43 -5.85 -5.76
C GLY A 140 -6.24 -5.02 -4.78
N ASN A 141 -7.36 -4.51 -5.23
CA ASN A 141 -8.31 -3.79 -4.40
C ASN A 141 -9.72 -4.03 -4.94
N ILE A 142 -10.62 -4.45 -4.08
CA ILE A 142 -12.05 -4.55 -4.39
C ILE A 142 -12.86 -4.08 -3.18
N GLY A 143 -13.77 -3.13 -3.39
CA GLY A 143 -14.51 -2.59 -2.27
C GLY A 143 -15.62 -1.63 -2.66
N TYR A 144 -16.32 -1.21 -1.64
CA TYR A 144 -17.34 -0.19 -1.71
C TYR A 144 -16.75 1.18 -1.41
N ARG A 145 -17.13 2.18 -2.21
CA ARG A 145 -16.76 3.58 -2.01
C ARG A 145 -18.00 4.47 -2.04
N TYR A 146 -18.22 5.18 -0.95
CA TYR A 146 -19.15 6.29 -0.91
C TYR A 146 -18.37 7.59 -1.08
N GLN A 147 -18.75 8.42 -2.06
CA GLN A 147 -18.03 9.65 -2.36
C GLN A 147 -18.99 10.74 -2.81
N ARG A 148 -18.95 11.88 -2.12
CA ARG A 148 -19.59 13.13 -2.56
C ARG A 148 -18.60 13.93 -3.40
N THR A 149 -19.09 14.71 -4.35
CA THR A 149 -18.22 15.53 -5.23
C THR A 149 -17.43 16.58 -4.45
N ASN A 150 -18.05 17.19 -3.46
CA ASN A 150 -17.37 18.04 -2.47
C ASN A 150 -17.84 17.55 -1.11
N GLY A 151 -16.99 16.88 -0.33
CA GLY A 151 -17.38 16.44 0.97
C GLY A 151 -16.93 15.03 1.32
N PHE A 152 -17.62 14.44 2.26
CA PHE A 152 -17.28 13.18 2.89
C PHE A 152 -17.08 12.03 1.88
N MET A 153 -16.03 11.28 2.11
CA MET A 153 -15.71 10.02 1.42
C MET A 153 -15.48 8.91 2.44
N PHE A 154 -16.03 7.75 2.14
CA PHE A 154 -15.86 6.51 2.90
C PHE A 154 -15.52 5.36 1.95
N ARG A 155 -14.64 4.48 2.37
CA ARG A 155 -14.25 3.27 1.62
C ARG A 155 -14.15 2.09 2.57
N VAL A 156 -14.51 0.93 2.09
CA VAL A 156 -14.32 -0.35 2.78
C VAL A 156 -14.21 -1.46 1.75
N GLY A 157 -13.31 -2.41 1.98
CA GLY A 157 -13.13 -3.52 1.04
C GLY A 157 -12.04 -4.48 1.48
N LEU A 158 -11.55 -5.24 0.50
CA LEU A 158 -10.48 -6.21 0.64
C LEU A 158 -9.33 -5.86 -0.30
N SER A 159 -8.12 -6.02 0.19
CA SER A 159 -6.89 -5.81 -0.57
C SER A 159 -6.07 -7.11 -0.56
N PRO A 160 -6.33 -8.04 -1.50
CA PRO A 160 -5.46 -9.18 -1.69
C PRO A 160 -4.07 -8.69 -2.12
N SER A 161 -3.03 -9.19 -1.45
CA SER A 161 -1.66 -8.81 -1.72
C SER A 161 -0.77 -10.03 -1.94
N PHE A 162 0.22 -9.84 -2.82
CA PHE A 162 1.16 -10.88 -3.22
C PHE A 162 2.58 -10.32 -3.20
N ASN A 163 3.49 -11.10 -2.62
CA ASN A 163 4.91 -10.80 -2.66
C ASN A 163 5.64 -11.86 -3.50
N PHE A 164 6.25 -11.43 -4.59
CA PHE A 164 7.07 -12.27 -5.44
C PHE A 164 8.55 -11.99 -5.18
N GLY A 165 9.20 -12.82 -4.39
CA GLY A 165 10.66 -12.83 -4.36
C GLY A 165 11.35 -12.37 -3.08
N ASP A 166 10.65 -12.10 -2.01
CA ASP A 166 11.27 -11.97 -0.71
C ASP A 166 11.50 -13.37 -0.10
N LYS A 167 12.77 -13.77 0.00
CA LYS A 167 13.17 -15.05 0.60
C LYS A 167 13.04 -15.04 2.13
N HIS A 168 12.81 -13.88 2.74
CA HIS A 168 12.93 -13.66 4.18
C HIS A 168 11.61 -13.39 4.91
N GLY A 169 10.49 -13.86 4.33
CA GLY A 169 9.42 -14.21 5.22
C GLY A 169 8.27 -13.24 5.45
N LEU A 170 8.00 -12.30 4.56
CA LEU A 170 6.64 -11.77 4.49
C LEU A 170 5.77 -12.80 3.76
N SER A 171 4.60 -13.11 4.30
CA SER A 171 3.64 -14.04 3.72
C SER A 171 3.51 -13.80 2.21
N LYS A 172 3.66 -14.86 1.41
CA LYS A 172 3.60 -14.76 -0.07
C LYS A 172 2.26 -14.24 -0.58
N SER A 173 1.22 -14.34 0.21
CA SER A 173 -0.10 -13.79 -0.07
C SER A 173 -0.83 -13.45 1.22
N ALA A 174 -1.55 -12.33 1.23
CA ALA A 174 -2.37 -11.92 2.35
C ALA A 174 -3.64 -11.23 1.86
N PHE A 175 -4.72 -11.36 2.62
CA PHE A 175 -5.97 -10.66 2.39
C PHE A 175 -6.20 -9.70 3.54
N TYR A 176 -6.00 -8.41 3.29
CA TYR A 176 -6.23 -7.40 4.28
C TYR A 176 -7.55 -6.68 4.01
N PRO A 177 -8.50 -6.66 4.97
CA PRO A 177 -9.59 -5.71 4.91
C PRO A 177 -9.03 -4.30 5.04
N TYR A 178 -9.72 -3.33 4.47
CA TYR A 178 -9.38 -1.93 4.68
C TYR A 178 -10.63 -1.10 4.96
N ILE A 179 -10.43 -0.03 5.69
CA ILE A 179 -11.42 1.01 5.92
C ILE A 179 -10.74 2.38 5.77
N GLY A 180 -11.37 3.27 5.03
CA GLY A 180 -10.84 4.60 4.78
C GLY A 180 -11.89 5.69 4.94
N LEU A 181 -11.47 6.81 5.51
CA LEU A 181 -12.27 8.01 5.69
C LEU A 181 -11.54 9.20 5.06
N GLY A 182 -12.28 10.07 4.38
CA GLY A 182 -11.65 11.20 3.71
C GLY A 182 -12.61 12.27 3.25
N TRP A 183 -12.06 13.15 2.45
CA TRP A 183 -12.75 14.30 1.88
C TRP A 183 -12.43 14.42 0.39
N SER A 184 -13.46 14.66 -0.41
CA SER A 184 -13.35 14.90 -1.86
C SER A 184 -13.58 16.37 -2.18
N PHE A 185 -12.85 16.88 -3.19
CA PHE A 185 -12.87 18.28 -3.65
C PHE A 185 -12.64 18.40 -5.15
#